data_0a74f01dc8f10521f411310c4f0e4210
#
_entry.id   0a74f01dc8f10521f411310c4f0e4210
#
_cell.length_a   1.000
_cell.length_b   1.000
_cell.length_c   1.000
_cell.angle_alpha   90.00
_cell.angle_beta   90.00
_cell.angle_gamma   90.00
#
_symmetry.space_group_name_H-M   'P 1'
#
loop_
_entity.id
_entity.type
_entity.pdbx_description
1 polymer ?
#
loop_
_entity_poly.entity_id
_entity_poly.type
_entity_poly.pdbx_seq_one_letter_code
_entity_poly.pdbx_strand_id
1 'polypeptide(L)'
;DLAMATGLTTLRHLRDNKIADKVAAQGEWLKGKLAELQKRYPVIGHVRGLGLMIGIEIVKPNEAQDHMGCYPADGELSALLQKKCFETGLILERGGRHGCVLRLLPSLLISDAELDVFLDKFEQALLAAGVKPV
;
A
#
# COMPACT_ATOMS: atom_id res chain seq x y z
N ASP A 1 28.37 7.81 20.69
CA ASP A 1 28.09 6.60 21.45
C ASP A 1 26.59 6.29 21.55
N LEU A 2 25.69 7.27 21.79
CA LEU A 2 24.24 7.03 21.90
C LEU A 2 23.64 6.44 20.62
N ALA A 3 23.93 7.02 19.46
CA ALA A 3 23.45 6.54 18.17
C ALA A 3 23.91 5.10 17.86
N MET A 4 25.12 4.74 18.25
CA MET A 4 25.65 3.37 18.10
C MET A 4 24.92 2.40 19.03
N ALA A 5 24.65 2.78 20.27
CA ALA A 5 23.93 1.97 21.22
C ALA A 5 22.47 1.73 20.79
N THR A 6 21.78 2.77 20.35
CA THR A 6 20.39 2.64 19.82
C THR A 6 20.35 1.79 18.57
N GLY A 7 21.26 2.00 17.62
CA GLY A 7 21.34 1.19 16.39
C GLY A 7 21.59 -0.30 16.69
N LEU A 8 22.54 -0.61 17.60
CA LEU A 8 22.81 -1.99 18.00
C LEU A 8 21.59 -2.64 18.68
N THR A 9 20.90 -1.89 19.56
CA THR A 9 19.69 -2.37 20.22
C THR A 9 18.58 -2.67 19.22
N THR A 10 18.35 -1.80 18.25
CA THR A 10 17.37 -2.01 17.18
C THR A 10 17.69 -3.25 16.35
N LEU A 11 18.95 -3.42 15.91
CA LEU A 11 19.36 -4.60 15.16
C LEU A 11 19.18 -5.91 15.96
N ARG A 12 19.52 -5.91 17.24
CA ARG A 12 19.30 -7.06 18.13
C ARG A 12 17.80 -7.36 18.23
N HIS A 13 16.96 -6.35 18.44
CA HIS A 13 15.51 -6.52 18.53
C HIS A 13 14.93 -7.13 17.24
N LEU A 14 15.33 -6.64 16.08
CA LEU A 14 14.87 -7.17 14.77
C LEU A 14 15.27 -8.65 14.61
N ARG A 15 16.53 -8.98 14.94
CA ARG A 15 17.05 -10.35 14.83
C ARG A 15 16.40 -11.30 15.83
N ASP A 16 16.40 -10.94 17.13
CA ASP A 16 16.01 -11.84 18.21
C ASP A 16 14.50 -12.12 18.20
N ASN A 17 13.69 -11.19 17.68
CA ASN A 17 12.24 -11.35 17.50
C ASN A 17 11.84 -11.80 16.11
N LYS A 18 12.78 -12.13 15.23
CA LYS A 18 12.53 -12.58 13.84
C LYS A 18 11.55 -11.67 13.07
N ILE A 19 11.72 -10.36 13.26
CA ILE A 19 10.80 -9.36 12.68
C ILE A 19 10.76 -9.45 11.16
N ALA A 20 11.88 -9.74 10.50
CA ALA A 20 11.94 -9.89 9.04
C ALA A 20 11.04 -11.02 8.53
N ASP A 21 11.03 -12.19 9.20
CA ASP A 21 10.20 -13.33 8.83
C ASP A 21 8.71 -13.01 9.00
N LYS A 22 8.34 -12.37 10.13
CA LYS A 22 6.99 -11.88 10.39
C LYS A 22 6.53 -10.93 9.28
N VAL A 23 7.32 -9.91 8.99
CA VAL A 23 7.02 -8.88 7.99
C VAL A 23 6.90 -9.48 6.58
N ALA A 24 7.71 -10.48 6.24
CA ALA A 24 7.60 -11.18 4.98
C ALA A 24 6.24 -11.89 4.86
N ALA A 25 5.84 -12.64 5.90
CA ALA A 25 4.54 -13.33 5.92
C ALA A 25 3.36 -12.36 5.86
N GLN A 26 3.38 -11.28 6.65
CA GLN A 26 2.36 -10.22 6.62
C GLN A 26 2.27 -9.56 5.24
N GLY A 27 3.42 -9.32 4.60
CA GLY A 27 3.47 -8.70 3.27
C GLY A 27 2.83 -9.58 2.19
N GLU A 28 3.08 -10.90 2.21
CA GLU A 28 2.44 -11.82 1.27
C GLU A 28 0.93 -11.90 1.49
N TRP A 29 0.48 -11.99 2.75
CA TRP A 29 -0.93 -11.96 3.10
C TRP A 29 -1.60 -10.66 2.61
N LEU A 30 -1.01 -9.51 2.89
CA LEU A 30 -1.56 -8.20 2.52
C LEU A 30 -1.61 -8.01 0.99
N LYS A 31 -0.57 -8.44 0.27
CA LYS A 31 -0.59 -8.42 -1.21
C LYS A 31 -1.70 -9.31 -1.77
N GLY A 32 -1.96 -10.46 -1.15
CA GLY A 32 -3.09 -11.32 -1.50
C GLY A 32 -4.44 -10.61 -1.35
N LYS A 33 -4.65 -9.93 -0.21
CA LYS A 33 -5.87 -9.14 0.03
C LYS A 33 -6.01 -7.96 -0.93
N LEU A 34 -4.93 -7.25 -1.22
CA LEU A 34 -4.93 -6.17 -2.21
C LEU A 34 -5.19 -6.68 -3.64
N ALA A 35 -4.75 -7.89 -3.97
CA ALA A 35 -5.08 -8.53 -5.25
C ALA A 35 -6.58 -8.90 -5.35
N GLU A 36 -7.23 -9.25 -4.25
CA GLU A 36 -8.69 -9.43 -4.20
C GLU A 36 -9.41 -8.08 -4.44
N LEU A 37 -8.93 -6.99 -3.82
CA LEU A 37 -9.43 -5.64 -4.08
C LEU A 37 -9.22 -5.22 -5.54
N GLN A 38 -8.06 -5.51 -6.12
CA GLN A 38 -7.74 -5.21 -7.52
C GLN A 38 -8.74 -5.84 -8.49
N LYS A 39 -9.22 -7.06 -8.22
CA LYS A 39 -10.26 -7.71 -9.04
C LYS A 39 -11.59 -6.95 -8.99
N ARG A 40 -11.93 -6.36 -7.86
CA ARG A 40 -13.17 -5.59 -7.67
C ARG A 40 -13.04 -4.12 -8.11
N TYR A 41 -11.84 -3.58 -8.10
CA TYR A 41 -11.55 -2.18 -8.40
C TYR A 41 -10.47 -2.07 -9.48
N PRO A 42 -10.83 -2.09 -10.77
CA PRO A 42 -9.87 -2.09 -11.89
C PRO A 42 -8.94 -0.86 -11.94
N VAL A 43 -9.26 0.20 -11.21
CA VAL A 43 -8.37 1.37 -11.04
C VAL A 43 -7.08 1.01 -10.29
N ILE A 44 -7.03 -0.12 -9.58
CA ILE A 44 -5.83 -0.68 -8.99
C ILE A 44 -5.11 -1.47 -10.09
N GLY A 45 -4.15 -0.84 -10.76
CA GLY A 45 -3.45 -1.43 -11.90
C GLY A 45 -2.44 -2.49 -11.49
N HIS A 46 -1.63 -2.20 -10.47
CA HIS A 46 -0.60 -3.14 -10.00
C HIS A 46 -0.32 -2.97 -8.52
N VAL A 47 -0.12 -4.10 -7.83
CA VAL A 47 0.31 -4.17 -6.42
C VAL A 47 1.66 -4.86 -6.37
N ARG A 48 2.67 -4.20 -5.80
CA ARG A 48 4.04 -4.72 -5.73
C ARG A 48 4.76 -4.27 -4.47
N GLY A 49 5.73 -5.04 -4.05
CA GLY A 49 6.55 -4.70 -2.88
C GLY A 49 7.21 -5.90 -2.24
N LEU A 50 8.04 -5.60 -1.23
CA LEU A 50 8.71 -6.60 -0.41
C LEU A 50 8.33 -6.37 1.06
N GLY A 51 7.89 -7.43 1.73
CA GLY A 51 7.35 -7.31 3.07
C GLY A 51 6.21 -6.28 3.13
N LEU A 52 6.25 -5.36 4.08
CA LEU A 52 5.25 -4.31 4.25
C LEU A 52 5.56 -3.01 3.48
N MET A 53 6.63 -2.96 2.69
CA MET A 53 6.87 -1.86 1.75
C MET A 53 6.12 -2.17 0.46
N ILE A 54 4.88 -1.71 0.36
CA ILE A 54 3.96 -2.03 -0.74
C ILE A 54 3.56 -0.77 -1.50
N GLY A 55 3.60 -0.84 -2.82
CA GLY A 55 3.09 0.17 -3.74
C GLY A 55 1.83 -0.31 -4.43
N ILE A 56 0.80 0.52 -4.40
CA ILE A 56 -0.49 0.33 -5.07
C ILE A 56 -0.55 1.34 -6.20
N GLU A 57 -0.47 0.88 -7.43
CA GLU A 57 -0.50 1.73 -8.61
C GLU A 57 -1.93 2.00 -9.05
N ILE A 58 -2.26 3.28 -9.22
CA ILE A 58 -3.59 3.74 -9.64
C ILE A 58 -3.55 4.11 -11.12
N VAL A 59 -4.48 3.55 -11.88
CA VAL A 59 -4.50 3.63 -13.35
C VAL A 59 -5.88 4.00 -13.87
N LYS A 60 -5.94 4.33 -15.16
CA LYS A 60 -7.16 4.59 -15.91
C LYS A 60 -7.56 3.36 -16.72
N PRO A 61 -8.38 2.44 -16.18
CA PRO A 61 -8.66 1.15 -16.83
C PRO A 61 -9.49 1.26 -18.09
N ASN A 62 -10.13 2.41 -18.32
CA ASN A 62 -10.98 2.67 -19.51
C ASN A 62 -10.22 3.29 -20.69
N GLU A 63 -8.94 3.61 -20.51
CA GLU A 63 -8.09 4.13 -21.58
C GLU A 63 -7.29 2.99 -22.25
N ALA A 64 -6.79 3.23 -23.45
CA ALA A 64 -6.00 2.24 -24.17
C ALA A 64 -4.68 1.95 -23.46
N GLN A 65 -4.33 0.67 -23.41
CA GLN A 65 -3.03 0.22 -22.92
C GLN A 65 -1.90 0.66 -23.87
N ASP A 66 -0.71 0.86 -23.32
CA ASP A 66 0.50 1.09 -24.09
C ASP A 66 1.00 -0.21 -24.79
N HIS A 67 2.13 -0.10 -25.50
CA HIS A 67 2.76 -1.22 -26.20
C HIS A 67 3.27 -2.35 -25.28
N MET A 68 3.32 -2.10 -23.96
CA MET A 68 3.71 -3.08 -22.93
C MET A 68 2.49 -3.66 -22.21
N GLY A 69 1.28 -3.28 -22.60
CA GLY A 69 0.04 -3.71 -21.96
C GLY A 69 -0.27 -3.00 -20.64
N CYS A 70 0.35 -1.85 -20.37
CA CYS A 70 0.11 -1.06 -19.18
C CYS A 70 -0.95 0.00 -19.41
N TYR A 71 -1.89 0.14 -18.47
CA TYR A 71 -2.84 1.26 -18.47
C TYR A 71 -2.15 2.58 -18.11
N PRO A 72 -2.64 3.72 -18.63
CA PRO A 72 -2.14 5.03 -18.25
C PRO A 72 -2.27 5.29 -16.74
N ALA A 73 -1.27 5.97 -16.18
CA ALA A 73 -1.26 6.36 -14.78
C ALA A 73 -2.36 7.37 -14.46
N ASP A 74 -3.05 7.21 -13.32
CA ASP A 74 -4.03 8.17 -12.82
C ASP A 74 -3.53 8.86 -11.54
N GLY A 75 -2.73 9.91 -11.74
CA GLY A 75 -2.21 10.71 -10.63
C GLY A 75 -3.29 11.57 -9.94
N GLU A 76 -4.35 11.93 -10.66
CA GLU A 76 -5.46 12.72 -10.10
C GLU A 76 -6.30 11.88 -9.14
N LEU A 77 -6.71 10.69 -9.57
CA LEU A 77 -7.42 9.75 -8.69
C LEU A 77 -6.54 9.33 -7.51
N SER A 78 -5.24 9.10 -7.73
CA SER A 78 -4.30 8.78 -6.66
C SER A 78 -4.22 9.90 -5.60
N ALA A 79 -4.22 11.18 -6.02
CA ALA A 79 -4.24 12.32 -5.11
C ALA A 79 -5.56 12.40 -4.33
N LEU A 80 -6.69 12.15 -4.99
CA LEU A 80 -8.01 12.12 -4.36
C LEU A 80 -8.08 10.98 -3.33
N LEU A 81 -7.61 9.78 -3.69
CA LEU A 81 -7.57 8.63 -2.78
C LEU A 81 -6.70 8.90 -1.56
N GLN A 82 -5.51 9.49 -1.73
CA GLN A 82 -4.67 9.89 -0.59
C GLN A 82 -5.43 10.83 0.36
N LYS A 83 -6.13 11.82 -0.19
CA LYS A 83 -6.95 12.74 0.61
C LYS A 83 -8.07 12.00 1.35
N LYS A 84 -8.80 11.09 0.67
CA LYS A 84 -9.88 10.31 1.28
C LYS A 84 -9.37 9.36 2.36
N CYS A 85 -8.21 8.73 2.15
CA CYS A 85 -7.54 7.96 3.18
C CYS A 85 -7.21 8.81 4.40
N PHE A 86 -6.66 10.01 4.20
CA PHE A 86 -6.36 10.94 5.31
C PHE A 86 -7.61 11.36 6.08
N GLU A 87 -8.72 11.64 5.40
CA GLU A 87 -10.01 11.98 6.02
C GLU A 87 -10.55 10.85 6.91
N THR A 88 -10.20 9.58 6.63
CA THR A 88 -10.56 8.42 7.45
C THR A 88 -9.50 8.04 8.49
N GLY A 89 -8.45 8.85 8.63
CA GLY A 89 -7.34 8.61 9.57
C GLY A 89 -6.34 7.56 9.09
N LEU A 90 -6.22 7.36 7.77
CA LEU A 90 -5.20 6.52 7.15
C LEU A 90 -4.19 7.39 6.40
N ILE A 91 -2.94 7.36 6.84
CA ILE A 91 -1.84 8.12 6.23
C ILE A 91 -1.11 7.24 5.22
N LEU A 92 -1.16 7.64 3.96
CA LEU A 92 -0.42 7.01 2.87
C LEU A 92 0.49 8.02 2.19
N GLU A 93 1.68 7.58 1.80
CA GLU A 93 2.56 8.37 0.95
C GLU A 93 2.15 8.20 -0.52
N ARG A 94 2.29 9.27 -1.30
CA ARG A 94 2.05 9.24 -2.73
C ARG A 94 3.34 9.56 -3.49
N GLY A 95 3.62 8.78 -4.53
CA GLY A 95 4.81 8.98 -5.35
C GLY A 95 4.75 8.19 -6.65
N GLY A 96 5.93 7.79 -7.12
CA GLY A 96 6.06 7.12 -8.41
C GLY A 96 5.89 8.05 -9.60
N ARG A 97 5.93 7.46 -10.81
CA ARG A 97 5.76 8.21 -12.06
C ARG A 97 4.36 8.80 -12.10
N HIS A 98 4.24 10.09 -12.42
CA HIS A 98 2.98 10.86 -12.43
C HIS A 98 2.25 10.88 -11.08
N GLY A 99 2.89 10.49 -9.97
CA GLY A 99 2.27 10.47 -8.66
C GLY A 99 1.13 9.43 -8.52
N CYS A 100 1.14 8.37 -9.31
CA CYS A 100 0.07 7.37 -9.35
C CYS A 100 0.24 6.21 -8.36
N VAL A 101 1.31 6.18 -7.57
CA VAL A 101 1.56 5.09 -6.63
C VAL A 101 1.29 5.53 -5.20
N LEU A 102 0.31 4.91 -4.56
CA LEU A 102 0.09 4.99 -3.13
C LEU A 102 1.04 3.99 -2.44
N ARG A 103 1.84 4.49 -1.49
CA ARG A 103 2.84 3.68 -0.79
C ARG A 103 2.41 3.42 0.64
N LEU A 104 2.45 2.14 1.02
CA LEU A 104 2.27 1.68 2.38
C LEU A 104 3.64 1.40 2.97
N LEU A 105 3.96 2.06 4.09
CA LEU A 105 5.22 1.95 4.83
C LEU A 105 4.92 1.97 6.34
N PRO A 106 4.21 0.98 6.88
CA PRO A 106 3.84 0.96 8.29
C PRO A 106 5.03 0.57 9.16
N SER A 107 4.86 0.71 10.47
CA SER A 107 5.79 0.12 11.45
C SER A 107 5.94 -1.38 11.20
N LEU A 108 7.15 -1.91 11.30
CA LEU A 108 7.39 -3.37 11.25
C LEU A 108 6.77 -4.12 12.44
N LEU A 109 6.32 -3.39 13.47
CA LEU A 109 5.63 -3.94 14.64
C LEU A 109 4.11 -3.93 14.51
N ILE A 110 3.58 -3.49 13.37
CA ILE A 110 2.14 -3.48 13.10
C ILE A 110 1.52 -4.85 13.35
N SER A 111 0.32 -4.87 13.92
CA SER A 111 -0.45 -6.09 14.14
C SER A 111 -1.27 -6.45 12.90
N ASP A 112 -1.70 -7.71 12.82
CA ASP A 112 -2.59 -8.18 11.74
C ASP A 112 -3.94 -7.45 11.78
N ALA A 113 -4.47 -7.18 12.98
CA ALA A 113 -5.71 -6.41 13.15
C ALA A 113 -5.60 -4.97 12.59
N GLU A 114 -4.45 -4.32 12.74
CA GLU A 114 -4.22 -2.99 12.16
C GLU A 114 -4.10 -3.05 10.64
N LEU A 115 -3.59 -4.15 10.08
CA LEU A 115 -3.58 -4.38 8.63
C LEU A 115 -5.00 -4.62 8.08
N ASP A 116 -5.87 -5.30 8.83
CA ASP A 116 -7.30 -5.42 8.48
C ASP A 116 -7.97 -4.03 8.49
N VAL A 117 -7.74 -3.21 9.52
CA VAL A 117 -8.24 -1.83 9.56
C VAL A 117 -7.72 -0.99 8.38
N PHE A 118 -6.48 -1.19 7.95
CA PHE A 118 -5.96 -0.55 6.74
C PHE A 118 -6.80 -0.93 5.51
N LEU A 119 -7.07 -2.22 5.30
CA LEU A 119 -7.86 -2.70 4.14
C LEU A 119 -9.26 -2.10 4.12
N ASP A 120 -9.95 -2.11 5.27
CA ASP A 120 -11.29 -1.54 5.42
C ASP A 120 -11.32 -0.04 5.09
N LYS A 121 -10.38 0.74 5.65
CA LYS A 121 -10.28 2.16 5.40
C LYS A 121 -9.90 2.49 3.95
N PHE A 122 -9.03 1.69 3.36
CA PHE A 122 -8.63 1.85 1.96
C PHE A 122 -9.81 1.60 1.03
N GLU A 123 -10.61 0.56 1.26
CA GLU A 123 -11.82 0.30 0.49
C GLU A 123 -12.88 1.40 0.68
N GLN A 124 -13.07 1.90 1.91
CA GLN A 124 -13.92 3.05 2.17
C GLN A 124 -13.47 4.29 1.40
N ALA A 125 -12.16 4.52 1.30
CA ALA A 125 -11.60 5.64 0.55
C ALA A 125 -11.85 5.50 -0.97
N LEU A 126 -11.77 4.29 -1.53
CA LEU A 126 -12.12 4.01 -2.92
C LEU A 126 -13.60 4.39 -3.19
N LEU A 127 -14.51 3.94 -2.34
CA LEU A 127 -15.93 4.25 -2.45
C LEU A 127 -16.19 5.76 -2.30
N ALA A 128 -15.56 6.41 -1.32
CA ALA A 128 -15.68 7.86 -1.08
C ALA A 128 -15.07 8.72 -2.21
N ALA A 129 -14.15 8.17 -2.99
CA ALA A 129 -13.62 8.78 -4.21
C ALA A 129 -14.51 8.57 -5.44
N GLY A 130 -15.65 7.88 -5.28
CA GLY A 130 -16.59 7.60 -6.36
C GLY A 130 -16.22 6.37 -7.23
N VAL A 131 -15.20 5.62 -6.82
CA VAL A 131 -14.81 4.37 -7.50
C VAL A 131 -15.81 3.27 -7.12
N LYS A 132 -16.43 2.67 -8.13
CA LYS A 132 -17.42 1.59 -7.92
C LYS A 132 -16.75 0.24 -8.18
N PRO A 133 -17.07 -0.77 -7.35
CA PRO A 133 -16.66 -2.14 -7.66
C PRO A 133 -17.36 -2.64 -8.93
N VAL A 134 -16.68 -3.52 -9.66
CA VAL A 134 -17.23 -4.24 -10.80
C VAL A 134 -17.81 -5.57 -10.38
#